data_e5c6e3f0bff14faddb15de491f9a91a0
#
_entry.id   e5c6e3f0bff14faddb15de491f9a91a0
#
_cell.length_a   1.000
_cell.length_b   1.000
_cell.length_c   1.000
_cell.angle_alpha   90.00
_cell.angle_beta   90.00
_cell.angle_gamma   90.00
#
_symmetry.space_group_name_H-M   'P 1'
#
loop_
_entity.id
_entity.type
_entity.pdbx_description
1 polymer ?
#
loop_
_entity_poly.entity_id
_entity_poly.type
_entity_poly.pdbx_seq_one_letter_code
_entity_poly.pdbx_strand_id
1 'polypeptide(L)'
;MALNCPVCQTPALQPAKLEDSLPVLACPGCRGTLLSLVSYRHWRERPGSDAAPAAPADAAAPKATLSALCCPKCARFMTKFRVSADEGNQVDLCTHCDEVWLDRGEWELLERLALAGRLTQVFTQPWQYRLRSEQAQRRAEQRWREQLGADYERAREAREWIAASPHARELLAYLYVPQTGGGAQ
;
A
#
# COMPACT_ATOMS: atom_id res chain seq x y z
N MET A 1 21.48 -16.57 -19.21
CA MET A 1 20.22 -16.35 -19.94
C MET A 1 19.74 -14.95 -19.67
N ALA A 2 19.32 -14.20 -20.70
CA ALA A 2 18.72 -12.89 -20.52
C ALA A 2 17.32 -13.04 -19.89
N LEU A 3 16.99 -12.21 -18.89
CA LEU A 3 15.68 -12.19 -18.26
C LEU A 3 14.79 -11.19 -19.01
N ASN A 4 13.61 -11.61 -19.40
CA ASN A 4 12.64 -10.74 -20.07
C ASN A 4 11.77 -9.98 -19.06
N CYS A 5 11.33 -8.78 -19.45
CA CYS A 5 10.42 -7.98 -18.65
C CYS A 5 9.08 -8.71 -18.45
N PRO A 6 8.56 -8.85 -17.21
CA PRO A 6 7.30 -9.55 -16.97
C PRO A 6 6.07 -8.79 -17.49
N VAL A 7 6.20 -7.48 -17.71
CA VAL A 7 5.11 -6.61 -18.20
C VAL A 7 5.15 -6.51 -19.73
N CYS A 8 6.32 -6.16 -20.30
CA CYS A 8 6.48 -5.98 -21.76
C CYS A 8 6.75 -7.30 -22.50
N GLN A 9 7.19 -8.35 -21.78
CA GLN A 9 7.64 -9.65 -22.28
C GLN A 9 8.91 -9.59 -23.16
N THR A 10 9.16 -8.51 -23.80
CA THR A 10 10.35 -8.03 -24.48
C THR A 10 10.49 -6.54 -24.19
N PRO A 11 11.64 -5.94 -24.04
CA PRO A 11 12.99 -6.46 -24.20
C PRO A 11 13.55 -7.14 -22.93
N ALA A 12 14.78 -7.68 -23.07
CA ALA A 12 15.54 -8.17 -21.93
C ALA A 12 15.83 -7.07 -20.91
N LEU A 13 15.76 -7.44 -19.63
CA LEU A 13 16.10 -6.55 -18.52
C LEU A 13 17.60 -6.23 -18.56
N GLN A 14 17.95 -4.99 -18.26
CA GLN A 14 19.31 -4.47 -18.28
C GLN A 14 19.78 -4.11 -16.87
N PRO A 15 21.08 -4.31 -16.55
CA PRO A 15 21.64 -3.87 -15.29
C PRO A 15 21.46 -2.36 -15.10
N ALA A 16 20.95 -1.97 -13.94
CA ALA A 16 20.74 -0.58 -13.53
C ALA A 16 20.97 -0.44 -12.02
N LYS A 17 20.86 0.76 -11.51
CA LYS A 17 20.91 1.04 -10.06
C LYS A 17 19.70 1.89 -9.66
N LEU A 18 19.13 1.56 -8.52
CA LEU A 18 18.25 2.45 -7.76
C LEU A 18 19.11 3.12 -6.70
N GLU A 19 18.88 4.39 -6.47
CA GLU A 19 19.76 5.22 -5.64
C GLU A 19 21.25 5.04 -6.02
N ASP A 20 22.17 5.52 -5.18
CA ASP A 20 23.60 5.54 -5.53
C ASP A 20 24.26 4.17 -5.65
N SER A 21 23.62 3.11 -5.18
CA SER A 21 24.31 1.81 -5.14
C SER A 21 23.44 0.55 -5.12
N LEU A 22 22.10 0.62 -5.10
CA LEU A 22 21.24 -0.58 -5.06
C LEU A 22 21.14 -1.21 -6.46
N PRO A 23 21.75 -2.40 -6.71
CA PRO A 23 21.72 -3.01 -8.03
C PRO A 23 20.34 -3.60 -8.33
N VAL A 24 19.83 -3.33 -9.52
CA VAL A 24 18.58 -3.85 -10.05
C VAL A 24 18.72 -4.23 -11.52
N LEU A 25 17.70 -4.90 -12.05
CA LEU A 25 17.53 -5.08 -13.49
C LEU A 25 16.33 -4.22 -13.95
N ALA A 26 16.54 -3.30 -14.87
CA ALA A 26 15.53 -2.37 -15.36
C ALA A 26 15.04 -2.75 -16.76
N CYS A 27 13.77 -2.53 -17.02
CA CYS A 27 13.19 -2.63 -18.34
C CYS A 27 13.33 -1.29 -19.09
N PRO A 28 14.01 -1.25 -20.25
CA PRO A 28 14.12 -0.01 -21.03
C PRO A 28 12.79 0.46 -21.62
N GLY A 29 11.80 -0.44 -21.76
CA GLY A 29 10.48 -0.13 -22.32
C GLY A 29 9.54 0.51 -21.28
N CYS A 30 9.15 -0.24 -20.24
CA CYS A 30 8.18 0.23 -19.24
C CYS A 30 8.83 0.95 -18.05
N ARG A 31 10.16 0.88 -17.90
CA ARG A 31 10.93 1.42 -16.75
C ARG A 31 10.62 0.74 -15.41
N GLY A 32 9.97 -0.43 -15.43
CA GLY A 32 9.86 -1.27 -14.24
C GLY A 32 11.20 -1.93 -13.91
N THR A 33 11.39 -2.28 -12.64
CA THR A 33 12.66 -2.82 -12.13
C THR A 33 12.45 -4.13 -11.38
N LEU A 34 13.38 -5.07 -11.58
CA LEU A 34 13.47 -6.30 -10.81
C LEU A 34 14.55 -6.14 -9.76
N LEU A 35 14.18 -6.19 -8.49
CA LEU A 35 15.03 -6.04 -7.32
C LEU A 35 15.16 -7.37 -6.57
N SER A 36 16.39 -7.82 -6.35
CA SER A 36 16.64 -8.96 -5.46
C SER A 36 16.59 -8.53 -3.99
N LEU A 37 15.79 -9.22 -3.16
CA LEU A 37 15.78 -8.96 -1.71
C LEU A 37 17.12 -9.28 -1.03
N VAL A 38 17.93 -10.16 -1.60
CA VAL A 38 19.30 -10.40 -1.12
C VAL A 38 20.16 -9.15 -1.33
N SER A 39 20.14 -8.58 -2.53
CA SER A 39 20.86 -7.34 -2.83
C SER A 39 20.34 -6.16 -2.01
N TYR A 40 19.04 -6.09 -1.81
CA TYR A 40 18.40 -5.09 -0.97
C TYR A 40 18.86 -5.17 0.50
N ARG A 41 18.91 -6.37 1.09
CA ARG A 41 19.39 -6.55 2.47
C ARG A 41 20.85 -6.11 2.61
N HIS A 42 21.74 -6.50 1.70
CA HIS A 42 23.13 -6.06 1.70
C HIS A 42 23.29 -4.54 1.53
N TRP A 43 22.44 -3.94 0.68
CA TRP A 43 22.42 -2.48 0.54
C TRP A 43 22.02 -1.80 1.84
N ARG A 44 21.02 -2.31 2.55
CA ARG A 44 20.55 -1.78 3.84
C ARG A 44 21.58 -1.88 4.98
N GLU A 45 22.47 -2.85 4.93
CA GLU A 45 23.51 -3.04 5.95
C GLU A 45 24.69 -2.06 5.80
N ARG A 46 24.73 -1.27 4.74
CA ARG A 46 25.79 -0.29 4.51
C ARG A 46 25.62 0.95 5.40
N PRO A 47 26.72 1.49 5.96
CA PRO A 47 26.67 2.76 6.68
C PRO A 47 26.15 3.88 5.76
N GLY A 48 25.17 4.66 6.21
CA GLY A 48 24.59 5.77 5.45
C GLY A 48 23.33 5.42 4.65
N SER A 49 22.88 4.16 4.62
CA SER A 49 21.62 3.76 3.94
C SER A 49 20.35 4.27 4.62
N ASP A 50 20.45 4.88 5.80
CA ASP A 50 19.31 5.42 6.56
C ASP A 50 18.92 6.86 6.14
N ALA A 51 19.75 7.52 5.37
CA ALA A 51 19.41 8.81 4.78
C ALA A 51 18.47 8.53 3.59
N ALA A 52 17.17 8.54 3.84
CA ALA A 52 16.21 8.55 2.75
C ALA A 52 16.39 9.83 1.94
N PRO A 53 16.81 9.79 0.68
CA PRO A 53 16.77 10.94 -0.17
C PRO A 53 15.31 11.40 -0.26
N ALA A 54 15.07 12.70 -0.15
CA ALA A 54 13.75 13.25 -0.40
C ALA A 54 13.40 12.96 -1.86
N ALA A 55 12.40 12.12 -2.08
CA ALA A 55 11.91 11.85 -3.42
C ALA A 55 11.57 13.18 -4.10
N PRO A 56 11.96 13.39 -5.37
CA PRO A 56 11.67 14.63 -6.09
C PRO A 56 10.14 14.85 -6.10
N ALA A 57 9.73 16.10 -5.88
CA ALA A 57 8.31 16.50 -5.81
C ALA A 57 7.53 16.15 -7.09
N ASP A 58 8.21 16.02 -8.22
CA ASP A 58 7.66 15.71 -9.54
C ASP A 58 7.72 14.21 -9.91
N ALA A 59 7.88 13.32 -8.93
CA ALA A 59 7.85 11.89 -9.23
C ALA A 59 6.52 11.49 -9.88
N ALA A 60 6.60 10.89 -11.06
CA ALA A 60 5.42 10.43 -11.79
C ALA A 60 4.57 9.52 -10.89
N ALA A 61 3.24 9.69 -10.95
CA ALA A 61 2.34 8.80 -10.25
C ALA A 61 2.64 7.35 -10.63
N PRO A 62 2.72 6.42 -9.66
CA PRO A 62 3.04 5.04 -9.93
C PRO A 62 1.97 4.44 -10.86
N LYS A 63 2.42 3.75 -11.90
CA LYS A 63 1.54 3.06 -12.84
C LYS A 63 1.55 1.58 -12.49
N ALA A 64 0.68 1.19 -11.56
CA ALA A 64 0.59 -0.19 -11.14
C ALA A 64 0.06 -1.10 -12.25
N THR A 65 0.71 -2.22 -12.48
CA THR A 65 0.24 -3.30 -13.35
C THR A 65 -0.83 -4.10 -12.60
N LEU A 66 -2.07 -4.11 -13.11
CA LEU A 66 -3.19 -4.80 -12.47
C LEU A 66 -3.17 -6.31 -12.71
N SER A 67 -2.62 -6.77 -13.82
CA SER A 67 -2.51 -8.19 -14.15
C SER A 67 -1.54 -8.94 -13.23
N ALA A 68 -1.76 -10.25 -13.07
CA ALA A 68 -0.82 -11.13 -12.41
C ALA A 68 0.47 -11.24 -13.24
N LEU A 69 1.62 -11.05 -12.60
CA LEU A 69 2.93 -11.16 -13.25
C LEU A 69 3.58 -12.50 -12.94
N CYS A 70 4.35 -13.01 -13.91
CA CYS A 70 5.23 -14.16 -13.72
C CYS A 70 6.66 -13.68 -13.42
N CYS A 71 7.31 -14.31 -12.46
CA CYS A 71 8.69 -14.02 -12.12
C CYS A 71 9.62 -14.30 -13.31
N PRO A 72 10.46 -13.33 -13.74
CA PRO A 72 11.37 -13.52 -14.86
C PRO A 72 12.41 -14.63 -14.65
N LYS A 73 12.71 -14.98 -13.40
CA LYS A 73 13.70 -16.01 -13.04
C LYS A 73 13.14 -17.43 -13.03
N CYS A 74 11.90 -17.64 -12.56
CA CYS A 74 11.35 -18.98 -12.34
C CYS A 74 9.98 -19.21 -12.97
N ALA A 75 9.42 -18.23 -13.66
CA ALA A 75 8.12 -18.27 -14.33
C ALA A 75 6.91 -18.52 -13.41
N ARG A 76 7.08 -18.55 -12.08
CA ARG A 76 5.97 -18.66 -11.12
C ARG A 76 5.26 -17.33 -10.98
N PHE A 77 3.96 -17.36 -10.65
CA PHE A 77 3.21 -16.16 -10.34
C PHE A 77 3.79 -15.43 -9.14
N MET A 78 3.91 -14.12 -9.27
CA MET A 78 4.29 -13.21 -8.19
C MET A 78 3.05 -12.81 -7.39
N THR A 79 3.23 -12.62 -6.10
CA THR A 79 2.16 -12.19 -5.19
C THR A 79 2.19 -10.67 -5.05
N LYS A 80 1.03 -10.04 -5.22
CA LYS A 80 0.88 -8.59 -5.04
C LYS A 80 0.71 -8.23 -3.57
N PHE A 81 1.50 -7.28 -3.12
CA PHE A 81 1.47 -6.73 -1.76
C PHE A 81 1.15 -5.25 -1.79
N ARG A 82 0.19 -4.82 -0.97
CA ARG A 82 -0.17 -3.40 -0.85
C ARG A 82 0.93 -2.65 -0.10
N VAL A 83 1.29 -1.50 -0.63
CA VAL A 83 2.26 -0.60 -0.02
C VAL A 83 1.56 0.36 0.96
N SER A 84 0.40 0.87 0.57
CA SER A 84 -0.43 1.78 1.36
C SER A 84 -1.90 1.36 1.34
N ALA A 85 -2.73 2.03 2.13
CA ALA A 85 -4.18 1.83 2.12
C ALA A 85 -4.87 2.44 0.88
N ASP A 86 -4.15 3.22 0.08
CA ASP A 86 -4.67 3.80 -1.15
C ASP A 86 -4.72 2.76 -2.27
N GLU A 87 -5.71 2.85 -3.13
CA GLU A 87 -5.91 1.91 -4.23
C GLU A 87 -4.81 2.07 -5.29
N GLY A 88 -4.33 0.94 -5.82
CA GLY A 88 -3.36 0.93 -6.91
C GLY A 88 -1.89 0.82 -6.50
N ASN A 89 -1.55 1.03 -5.23
CA ASN A 89 -0.16 0.97 -4.76
C ASN A 89 0.21 -0.46 -4.33
N GLN A 90 0.67 -1.27 -5.26
CA GLN A 90 1.03 -2.67 -5.03
C GLN A 90 2.38 -2.97 -5.65
N VAL A 91 3.18 -3.79 -4.97
CA VAL A 91 4.43 -4.36 -5.48
C VAL A 91 4.32 -5.87 -5.60
N ASP A 92 5.00 -6.44 -6.56
CA ASP A 92 4.93 -7.88 -6.84
C ASP A 92 6.15 -8.60 -6.27
N LEU A 93 5.94 -9.63 -5.44
CA LEU A 93 6.99 -10.46 -4.85
C LEU A 93 6.92 -11.88 -5.36
N CYS A 94 8.04 -12.41 -5.86
CA CYS A 94 8.24 -13.82 -6.04
C CYS A 94 8.76 -14.44 -4.74
N THR A 95 7.90 -15.14 -4.01
CA THR A 95 8.27 -15.78 -2.73
C THR A 95 9.18 -17.01 -2.92
N HIS A 96 9.40 -17.47 -4.15
CA HIS A 96 10.32 -18.58 -4.45
C HIS A 96 11.75 -18.12 -4.69
N CYS A 97 11.93 -16.96 -5.35
CA CYS A 97 13.25 -16.43 -5.73
C CYS A 97 13.68 -15.23 -4.87
N ASP A 98 12.83 -14.71 -4.00
CA ASP A 98 13.02 -13.45 -3.27
C ASP A 98 13.28 -12.25 -4.22
N GLU A 99 12.53 -12.22 -5.34
CA GLU A 99 12.61 -11.14 -6.32
C GLU A 99 11.36 -10.26 -6.24
N VAL A 100 11.57 -8.96 -6.21
CA VAL A 100 10.51 -7.94 -6.21
C VAL A 100 10.46 -7.27 -7.57
N TRP A 101 9.28 -7.19 -8.17
CA TRP A 101 9.04 -6.34 -9.33
C TRP A 101 8.41 -5.03 -8.84
N LEU A 102 9.02 -3.94 -9.26
CA LEU A 102 8.54 -2.58 -9.02
C LEU A 102 8.18 -1.98 -10.38
N ASP A 103 6.93 -1.56 -10.53
CA ASP A 103 6.50 -0.79 -11.69
C ASP A 103 7.09 0.64 -11.64
N ARG A 104 7.02 1.35 -12.76
CA ARG A 104 7.53 2.71 -12.84
C ARG A 104 6.90 3.60 -11.76
N GLY A 105 7.73 4.31 -10.99
CA GLY A 105 7.33 5.24 -9.94
C GLY A 105 7.03 4.58 -8.58
N GLU A 106 7.14 3.25 -8.47
CA GLU A 106 6.88 2.57 -7.18
C GLU A 106 8.05 2.69 -6.21
N TRP A 107 9.28 2.75 -6.69
CA TRP A 107 10.41 3.02 -5.81
C TRP A 107 10.32 4.42 -5.20
N GLU A 108 10.05 5.43 -6.00
CA GLU A 108 9.85 6.82 -5.56
C GLU A 108 8.64 6.94 -4.61
N LEU A 109 7.61 6.11 -4.79
CA LEU A 109 6.50 6.02 -3.85
C LEU A 109 6.96 5.44 -2.51
N LEU A 110 7.77 4.37 -2.53
CA LEU A 110 8.33 3.78 -1.31
C LEU A 110 9.19 4.79 -0.54
N GLU A 111 9.96 5.61 -1.23
CA GLU A 111 10.75 6.71 -0.63
C GLU A 111 9.84 7.75 0.03
N ARG A 112 8.84 8.26 -0.68
CA ARG A 112 7.87 9.23 -0.13
C ARG A 112 7.14 8.72 1.11
N LEU A 113 6.86 7.43 1.16
CA LEU A 113 6.22 6.77 2.31
C LEU A 113 7.21 6.35 3.41
N ALA A 114 8.50 6.68 3.26
CA ALA A 114 9.60 6.25 4.13
C ALA A 114 9.66 4.72 4.28
N LEU A 115 9.34 3.98 3.22
CA LEU A 115 9.33 2.51 3.16
C LEU A 115 10.50 1.93 2.37
N ALA A 116 11.24 2.74 1.58
CA ALA A 116 12.40 2.28 0.83
C ALA A 116 13.41 1.54 1.73
N GLY A 117 13.70 2.07 2.91
CA GLY A 117 14.53 1.42 3.92
C GLY A 117 13.84 0.28 4.70
N ARG A 118 12.55 0.04 4.51
CA ARG A 118 11.76 -0.97 5.25
C ARG A 118 10.90 -1.84 4.32
N LEU A 119 11.32 -2.01 3.08
CA LEU A 119 10.57 -2.72 2.04
C LEU A 119 10.12 -4.12 2.49
N THR A 120 10.96 -4.86 3.22
CA THR A 120 10.62 -6.20 3.71
C THR A 120 9.42 -6.22 4.66
N GLN A 121 9.14 -5.12 5.36
CA GLN A 121 7.95 -5.02 6.23
C GLN A 121 6.65 -5.04 5.43
N VAL A 122 6.66 -4.51 4.20
CA VAL A 122 5.49 -4.51 3.30
C VAL A 122 4.99 -5.92 3.02
N PHE A 123 5.88 -6.91 3.00
CA PHE A 123 5.54 -8.31 2.73
C PHE A 123 5.03 -9.09 3.94
N THR A 124 4.95 -8.46 5.12
CA THR A 124 4.51 -9.14 6.34
C THR A 124 2.99 -9.18 6.47
N GLN A 125 2.48 -10.26 7.10
CA GLN A 125 1.05 -10.40 7.38
C GLN A 125 0.50 -9.25 8.25
N PRO A 126 1.18 -8.81 9.34
CA PRO A 126 0.69 -7.68 10.14
C PRO A 126 0.53 -6.39 9.32
N TRP A 127 1.49 -6.10 8.42
CA TRP A 127 1.41 -4.95 7.52
C TRP A 127 0.17 -5.03 6.62
N GLN A 128 -0.01 -6.14 5.94
CA GLN A 128 -1.13 -6.34 5.02
C GLN A 128 -2.48 -6.36 5.75
N TYR A 129 -2.53 -6.90 6.96
CA TYR A 129 -3.73 -6.86 7.80
C TYR A 129 -4.10 -5.42 8.17
N ARG A 130 -3.12 -4.63 8.65
CA ARG A 130 -3.34 -3.22 8.99
C ARG A 130 -3.90 -2.44 7.80
N LEU A 131 -3.29 -2.56 6.61
CA LEU A 131 -3.76 -1.84 5.41
C LEU A 131 -5.19 -2.24 5.01
N ARG A 132 -5.52 -3.53 5.10
CA ARG A 132 -6.90 -4.00 4.84
C ARG A 132 -7.90 -3.42 5.84
N SER A 133 -7.52 -3.36 7.11
CA SER A 133 -8.35 -2.77 8.17
C SER A 133 -8.58 -1.28 7.95
N GLU A 134 -7.51 -0.52 7.67
CA GLU A 134 -7.60 0.91 7.35
C GLU A 134 -8.49 1.17 6.13
N GLN A 135 -8.35 0.36 5.08
CA GLN A 135 -9.17 0.47 3.87
C GLN A 135 -10.64 0.15 4.16
N ALA A 136 -10.90 -0.90 4.96
CA ALA A 136 -12.26 -1.25 5.37
C ALA A 136 -12.91 -0.13 6.20
N GLN A 137 -12.17 0.49 7.11
CA GLN A 137 -12.62 1.64 7.89
C GLN A 137 -12.94 2.84 7.00
N ARG A 138 -12.04 3.21 6.07
CA ARG A 138 -12.29 4.32 5.13
C ARG A 138 -13.54 4.09 4.27
N ARG A 139 -13.73 2.86 3.77
CA ARG A 139 -14.93 2.49 3.00
C ARG A 139 -16.20 2.52 3.85
N ALA A 140 -16.13 2.09 5.11
CA ALA A 140 -17.25 2.20 6.04
C ALA A 140 -17.61 3.65 6.33
N GLU A 141 -16.61 4.49 6.59
CA GLU A 141 -16.76 5.92 6.83
C GLU A 141 -17.37 6.63 5.61
N GLN A 142 -16.89 6.32 4.40
CA GLN A 142 -17.45 6.87 3.17
C GLN A 142 -18.92 6.50 2.99
N ARG A 143 -19.30 5.22 3.21
CA ARG A 143 -20.71 4.80 3.15
C ARG A 143 -21.57 5.56 4.15
N TRP A 144 -21.09 5.76 5.38
CA TRP A 144 -21.85 6.53 6.37
C TRP A 144 -22.00 7.99 5.95
N ARG A 145 -20.97 8.60 5.37
CA ARG A 145 -21.04 9.96 4.84
C ARG A 145 -22.09 10.09 3.72
N GLU A 146 -22.13 9.12 2.83
CA GLU A 146 -23.14 9.06 1.74
C GLU A 146 -24.56 8.83 2.26
N GLN A 147 -24.73 7.94 3.26
CA GLN A 147 -26.04 7.61 3.81
C GLN A 147 -26.63 8.73 4.67
N LEU A 148 -25.79 9.40 5.47
CA LEU A 148 -26.26 10.43 6.40
C LEU A 148 -26.26 11.84 5.78
N GLY A 149 -25.53 12.04 4.69
CA GLY A 149 -25.49 13.32 3.99
C GLY A 149 -25.13 14.48 4.93
N ALA A 150 -26.02 15.47 5.01
CA ALA A 150 -25.82 16.66 5.85
C ALA A 150 -25.74 16.36 7.35
N ASP A 151 -26.29 15.24 7.80
CA ASP A 151 -26.28 14.86 9.23
C ASP A 151 -25.01 14.10 9.64
N TYR A 152 -24.14 13.76 8.70
CA TYR A 152 -22.95 12.96 8.96
C TYR A 152 -22.04 13.57 10.03
N GLU A 153 -21.72 14.86 9.94
CA GLU A 153 -20.81 15.50 10.90
C GLU A 153 -21.40 15.52 12.32
N ARG A 154 -22.70 15.78 12.44
CA ARG A 154 -23.39 15.74 13.73
C ARG A 154 -23.43 14.33 14.33
N ALA A 155 -23.66 13.32 13.49
CA ALA A 155 -23.63 11.91 13.91
C ALA A 155 -22.21 11.49 14.35
N ARG A 156 -21.17 11.98 13.67
CA ARG A 156 -19.77 11.73 14.03
C ARG A 156 -19.43 12.35 15.40
N GLU A 157 -19.79 13.59 15.61
CA GLU A 157 -19.61 14.28 16.90
C GLU A 157 -20.36 13.57 18.04
N ALA A 158 -21.60 13.17 17.81
CA ALA A 158 -22.38 12.42 18.78
C ALA A 158 -21.72 11.06 19.12
N ARG A 159 -21.20 10.35 18.09
CA ARG A 159 -20.46 9.09 18.29
C ARG A 159 -19.20 9.29 19.13
N GLU A 160 -18.43 10.33 18.86
CA GLU A 160 -17.22 10.68 19.62
C GLU A 160 -17.55 11.04 21.08
N TRP A 161 -18.59 11.85 21.28
CA TRP A 161 -19.09 12.20 22.61
C TRP A 161 -19.55 10.97 23.40
N ILE A 162 -20.34 10.07 22.79
CA ILE A 162 -20.77 8.82 23.43
C ILE A 162 -19.57 7.95 23.79
N ALA A 163 -18.62 7.78 22.86
CA ALA A 163 -17.45 6.93 23.08
C ALA A 163 -16.55 7.43 24.22
N ALA A 164 -16.50 8.74 24.45
CA ALA A 164 -15.74 9.35 25.55
C ALA A 164 -16.47 9.30 26.91
N SER A 165 -17.76 8.93 26.91
CA SER A 165 -18.56 8.88 28.14
C SER A 165 -18.30 7.61 28.96
N PRO A 166 -18.22 7.69 30.31
CA PRO A 166 -18.21 6.51 31.17
C PRO A 166 -19.49 5.69 31.07
N HIS A 167 -20.58 6.29 30.56
CA HIS A 167 -21.91 5.69 30.38
C HIS A 167 -22.22 5.37 28.91
N ALA A 168 -21.19 5.09 28.09
CA ALA A 168 -21.36 4.87 26.64
C ALA A 168 -22.40 3.78 26.31
N ARG A 169 -22.44 2.72 27.10
CA ARG A 169 -23.37 1.59 26.91
C ARG A 169 -24.83 1.99 27.18
N GLU A 170 -25.04 2.70 28.26
CA GLU A 170 -26.34 3.21 28.68
C GLU A 170 -26.89 4.24 27.72
N LEU A 171 -26.01 5.15 27.24
CA LEU A 171 -26.37 6.13 26.22
C LEU A 171 -26.81 5.48 24.92
N LEU A 172 -26.08 4.48 24.42
CA LEU A 172 -26.49 3.73 23.23
C LEU A 172 -27.83 3.01 23.46
N ALA A 173 -28.02 2.37 24.60
CA ALA A 173 -29.27 1.71 24.94
C ALA A 173 -30.43 2.70 24.98
N TYR A 174 -30.26 3.86 25.62
CA TYR A 174 -31.27 4.94 25.71
C TYR A 174 -31.68 5.45 24.32
N LEU A 175 -30.70 5.69 23.41
CA LEU A 175 -30.98 6.17 22.06
C LEU A 175 -31.70 5.12 21.18
N TYR A 176 -31.55 3.84 21.51
CA TYR A 176 -32.18 2.75 20.75
C TYR A 176 -33.61 2.42 21.23
N VAL A 177 -34.05 2.96 22.37
CA VAL A 177 -35.42 2.78 22.84
C VAL A 177 -36.38 3.56 21.93
N PRO A 178 -37.35 2.91 21.26
CA PRO A 178 -38.34 3.60 20.48
C PRO A 178 -39.13 4.57 21.39
N GLN A 179 -39.21 5.84 21.02
CA GLN A 179 -40.07 6.79 21.70
C GLN A 179 -41.52 6.39 21.46
N THR A 180 -42.08 5.60 22.38
CA THR A 180 -43.51 5.28 22.39
C THR A 180 -44.26 6.50 22.87
N GLY A 181 -44.82 7.29 21.95
CA GLY A 181 -45.82 8.28 22.32
C GLY A 181 -45.45 9.72 22.01
N GLY A 182 -45.69 10.14 20.80
CA GLY A 182 -45.97 11.49 20.37
C GLY A 182 -47.11 11.42 19.37
N GLY A 183 -48.28 11.10 19.89
CA GLY A 183 -49.51 11.10 19.08
C GLY A 183 -49.79 12.49 18.53
N ALA A 184 -50.06 12.55 17.29
CA ALA A 184 -50.62 13.70 16.57
C ALA A 184 -51.78 14.33 17.34
N GLN A 185 -51.75 15.63 17.47
CA GLN A 185 -52.95 16.51 17.44
C GLN A 185 -52.72 17.56 16.38
#